data_17fe5798290c6e77e4afe0c47b6987a1
#
_entry.id   17fe5798290c6e77e4afe0c47b6987a1
#
_cell.length_a   1.000
_cell.length_b   1.000
_cell.length_c   1.000
_cell.angle_alpha   90.00
_cell.angle_beta   90.00
_cell.angle_gamma   90.00
#
_symmetry.space_group_name_H-M   'P 1'
#
loop_
_entity.id
_entity.type
_entity.pdbx_description
1 polymer ?
#
loop_
_entity_poly.entity_id
_entity_poly.type
_entity_poly.pdbx_seq_one_letter_code
_entity_poly.pdbx_strand_id
1 'polypeptide(L)'
;MYSERIKKASLLILIFTVYTIIIKTCPAITLWDKSLIIFVQNKLQNLPLYLPLLPDCKLYSLMIAIPLIGGSVYFLRKKEWLKAGFICSIPLVTFLLNCIIKPIMHRVRPPFEFQQVIHPHSFSYVSSHSLVTMALYGMVIYYFSKYCQNKFIKYSIITISIIWILFVGISRIWLGVHYPTDVIGAYILGFILLQIYSTIRV
;
A
#
# COMPACT_ATOMS: atom_id res chain seq x y z
N MET A 1 13.86 22.21 9.97
CA MET A 1 13.20 20.89 10.14
C MET A 1 11.84 20.79 9.45
N TYR A 2 10.91 21.74 9.56
CA TYR A 2 9.60 21.75 8.86
C TYR A 2 9.77 21.92 7.33
N SER A 3 10.59 22.89 6.91
CA SER A 3 10.93 23.13 5.49
C SER A 3 11.52 21.91 4.80
N GLU A 4 12.41 21.17 5.46
CA GLU A 4 13.03 19.95 4.90
C GLU A 4 12.02 18.82 4.68
N ARG A 5 11.01 18.70 5.54
CA ARG A 5 9.97 17.67 5.36
C ARG A 5 9.03 18.02 4.22
N ILE A 6 8.70 19.31 4.05
CA ILE A 6 7.91 19.77 2.90
C ILE A 6 8.68 19.51 1.61
N LYS A 7 9.97 19.85 1.53
CA LYS A 7 10.82 19.58 0.37
C LYS A 7 10.84 18.08 0.03
N LYS A 8 10.98 17.23 1.04
CA LYS A 8 10.92 15.75 0.84
C LYS A 8 9.56 15.28 0.31
N ALA A 9 8.46 15.78 0.86
CA ALA A 9 7.12 15.45 0.38
C ALA A 9 6.91 15.92 -1.06
N SER A 10 7.32 17.16 -1.40
CA SER A 10 7.23 17.70 -2.76
C SER A 10 8.08 16.90 -3.76
N LEU A 11 9.29 16.50 -3.38
CA LEU A 11 10.14 15.64 -4.21
C LEU A 11 9.48 14.27 -4.46
N LEU A 12 8.90 13.65 -3.43
CA LEU A 12 8.21 12.36 -3.57
C LEU A 12 6.96 12.48 -4.46
N ILE A 13 6.21 13.57 -4.35
CA ILE A 13 5.07 13.86 -5.23
C ILE A 13 5.56 14.00 -6.67
N LEU A 14 6.66 14.71 -6.92
CA LEU A 14 7.25 14.83 -8.24
C LEU A 14 7.68 13.45 -8.79
N ILE A 15 8.37 12.65 -7.98
CA ILE A 15 8.77 11.28 -8.34
C ILE A 15 7.54 10.44 -8.70
N PHE A 16 6.48 10.48 -7.89
CA PHE A 16 5.24 9.75 -8.16
C PHE A 16 4.58 10.22 -9.45
N THR A 17 4.54 11.52 -9.70
CA THR A 17 3.96 12.09 -10.92
C THR A 17 4.74 11.64 -12.16
N VAL A 18 6.08 11.75 -12.14
CA VAL A 18 6.95 11.28 -13.24
C VAL A 18 6.77 9.77 -13.46
N TYR A 19 6.79 8.97 -12.38
CA TYR A 19 6.56 7.54 -12.45
C TYR A 19 5.20 7.19 -13.09
N THR A 20 4.16 7.90 -12.71
CA THR A 20 2.79 7.72 -13.24
C THR A 20 2.72 8.06 -14.73
N ILE A 21 3.37 9.17 -15.15
CA ILE A 21 3.46 9.56 -16.56
C ILE A 21 4.19 8.49 -17.38
N ILE A 22 5.33 8.01 -16.89
CA ILE A 22 6.11 6.96 -17.57
C ILE A 22 5.28 5.69 -17.77
N ILE A 23 4.54 5.24 -16.74
CA ILE A 23 3.66 4.07 -16.85
C ILE A 23 2.58 4.28 -17.91
N LYS A 24 2.02 5.51 -17.99
CA LYS A 24 0.94 5.83 -18.92
C LYS A 24 1.43 5.92 -20.38
N THR A 25 2.67 6.38 -20.60
CA THR A 25 3.19 6.72 -21.93
C THR A 25 4.11 5.67 -22.54
N CYS A 26 4.66 4.75 -21.74
CA CYS A 26 5.64 3.76 -22.21
C CYS A 26 5.03 2.33 -22.26
N PRO A 27 4.64 1.84 -23.46
CA PRO A 27 4.06 0.48 -23.60
C PRO A 27 5.03 -0.64 -23.20
N ALA A 28 6.33 -0.43 -23.30
CA ALA A 28 7.35 -1.42 -22.93
C ALA A 28 7.23 -1.83 -21.44
N ILE A 29 6.78 -0.92 -20.58
CA ILE A 29 6.54 -1.22 -19.16
C ILE A 29 5.47 -2.29 -18.98
N THR A 30 4.42 -2.26 -19.80
CA THR A 30 3.36 -3.28 -19.72
C THR A 30 3.87 -4.66 -20.14
N LEU A 31 4.80 -4.75 -21.08
CA LEU A 31 5.45 -6.01 -21.46
C LEU A 31 6.33 -6.53 -20.31
N TRP A 32 7.13 -5.66 -19.72
CA TRP A 32 7.94 -6.00 -18.55
C TRP A 32 7.09 -6.45 -17.36
N ASP A 33 6.00 -5.75 -17.08
CA ASP A 33 5.02 -6.12 -16.04
C ASP A 33 4.44 -7.52 -16.27
N LYS A 34 4.03 -7.84 -17.50
CA LYS A 34 3.52 -9.18 -17.84
C LYS A 34 4.57 -10.27 -17.61
N SER A 35 5.81 -10.04 -18.01
CA SER A 35 6.92 -10.99 -17.77
C SER A 35 7.14 -11.23 -16.28
N LEU A 36 7.03 -10.21 -15.44
CA LEU A 36 7.12 -10.36 -13.99
C LEU A 36 5.92 -11.10 -13.39
N ILE A 37 4.70 -10.90 -13.89
CA ILE A 37 3.55 -11.69 -13.44
C ILE A 37 3.82 -13.17 -13.71
N ILE A 38 4.22 -13.53 -14.94
CA ILE A 38 4.55 -14.92 -15.31
C ILE A 38 5.64 -15.48 -14.41
N PHE A 39 6.71 -14.71 -14.17
CA PHE A 39 7.80 -15.12 -13.29
C PHE A 39 7.30 -15.42 -11.86
N VAL A 40 6.49 -14.53 -11.27
CA VAL A 40 5.96 -14.71 -9.92
C VAL A 40 5.02 -15.92 -9.87
N GLN A 41 4.12 -16.08 -10.84
CA GLN A 41 3.19 -17.21 -10.91
C GLN A 41 3.93 -18.54 -11.05
N ASN A 42 4.94 -18.62 -11.92
CA ASN A 42 5.76 -19.83 -12.08
C ASN A 42 6.56 -20.18 -10.83
N LYS A 43 7.10 -19.18 -10.12
CA LYS A 43 7.85 -19.41 -8.87
C LYS A 43 6.96 -19.88 -7.73
N LEU A 44 5.71 -19.43 -7.70
CA LEU A 44 4.77 -19.70 -6.60
C LEU A 44 3.71 -20.76 -6.95
N GLN A 45 3.78 -21.38 -8.15
CA GLN A 45 2.78 -22.35 -8.63
C GLN A 45 2.54 -23.55 -7.71
N ASN A 46 3.55 -23.96 -6.94
CA ASN A 46 3.48 -25.07 -6.00
C ASN A 46 2.91 -24.70 -4.63
N LEU A 47 2.67 -23.39 -4.37
CA LEU A 47 2.08 -22.93 -3.14
C LEU A 47 0.55 -22.96 -3.23
N PRO A 48 -0.14 -23.20 -2.11
CA PRO A 48 -1.60 -23.25 -2.11
C PRO A 48 -2.22 -21.92 -2.54
N LEU A 49 -3.17 -21.97 -3.45
CA LEU A 49 -3.83 -20.78 -4.02
C LEU A 49 -4.61 -19.94 -3.00
N TYR A 50 -4.98 -20.52 -1.84
CA TYR A 50 -5.60 -19.73 -0.78
C TYR A 50 -4.66 -18.68 -0.16
N LEU A 51 -3.33 -18.86 -0.26
CA LEU A 51 -2.37 -17.88 0.27
C LEU A 51 -2.50 -16.49 -0.36
N PRO A 52 -2.47 -16.33 -1.70
CA PRO A 52 -2.65 -15.01 -2.30
C PRO A 52 -4.05 -14.44 -2.11
N LEU A 53 -5.05 -15.28 -1.75
CA LEU A 53 -6.41 -14.85 -1.47
C LEU A 53 -6.59 -14.32 -0.03
N LEU A 54 -5.63 -14.50 0.88
CA LEU A 54 -5.73 -13.99 2.25
C LEU A 54 -6.06 -12.49 2.32
N PRO A 55 -5.50 -11.61 1.44
CA PRO A 55 -5.91 -10.20 1.40
C PRO A 55 -7.32 -9.93 0.84
N ASP A 56 -8.07 -10.94 0.40
CA ASP A 56 -9.47 -10.78 -0.08
C ASP A 56 -10.48 -11.41 0.88
N CYS A 57 -10.02 -11.97 1.99
CA CYS A 57 -10.86 -12.61 3.00
C CYS A 57 -11.05 -11.74 4.25
N LYS A 58 -11.89 -12.22 5.17
CA LYS A 58 -12.13 -11.56 6.48
C LYS A 58 -10.85 -11.30 7.28
N LEU A 59 -9.81 -12.14 7.10
CA LEU A 59 -8.52 -11.96 7.77
C LEU A 59 -7.88 -10.62 7.39
N TYR A 60 -7.94 -10.22 6.11
CA TYR A 60 -7.43 -8.91 5.69
C TYR A 60 -8.17 -7.76 6.37
N SER A 61 -9.50 -7.86 6.47
CA SER A 61 -10.29 -6.85 7.18
C SER A 61 -9.85 -6.72 8.64
N LEU A 62 -9.55 -7.84 9.31
CA LEU A 62 -9.00 -7.83 10.66
C LEU A 62 -7.58 -7.23 10.71
N MET A 63 -6.72 -7.58 9.75
CA MET A 63 -5.37 -7.01 9.66
C MET A 63 -5.38 -5.49 9.44
N ILE A 64 -6.41 -4.95 8.81
CA ILE A 64 -6.62 -3.49 8.71
C ILE A 64 -7.26 -2.93 9.99
N ALA A 65 -8.28 -3.60 10.53
CA ALA A 65 -9.03 -3.12 11.70
C ALA A 65 -8.18 -3.06 12.98
N ILE A 66 -7.32 -4.07 13.22
CA ILE A 66 -6.51 -4.14 14.45
C ILE A 66 -5.59 -2.91 14.60
N PRO A 67 -4.70 -2.57 13.64
CA PRO A 67 -3.85 -1.38 13.78
C PRO A 67 -4.65 -0.07 13.71
N LEU A 68 -5.75 -0.03 12.96
CA LEU A 68 -6.63 1.13 12.87
C LEU A 68 -7.29 1.43 14.21
N ILE A 69 -7.98 0.47 14.80
CA ILE A 69 -8.68 0.61 16.08
C ILE A 69 -7.69 0.75 17.22
N GLY A 70 -6.68 -0.14 17.30
CA GLY A 70 -5.66 -0.11 18.34
C GLY A 70 -4.87 1.20 18.39
N GLY A 71 -4.44 1.68 17.21
CA GLY A 71 -3.75 2.97 17.09
C GLY A 71 -4.63 4.14 17.48
N SER A 72 -5.88 4.16 17.01
CA SER A 72 -6.85 5.22 17.35
C SER A 72 -7.15 5.25 18.83
N VAL A 73 -7.47 4.11 19.44
CA VAL A 73 -7.73 4.01 20.89
C VAL A 73 -6.51 4.42 21.72
N TYR A 74 -5.30 4.02 21.31
CA TYR A 74 -4.06 4.42 21.96
C TYR A 74 -3.91 5.93 22.02
N PHE A 75 -4.09 6.64 20.87
CA PHE A 75 -3.94 8.09 20.81
C PHE A 75 -5.10 8.83 21.47
N LEU A 76 -6.33 8.30 21.42
CA LEU A 76 -7.46 8.85 22.15
C LEU A 76 -7.21 8.84 23.68
N ARG A 77 -6.68 7.73 24.21
CA ARG A 77 -6.32 7.63 25.65
C ARG A 77 -5.19 8.61 26.03
N LYS A 78 -4.30 8.94 25.09
CA LYS A 78 -3.26 9.94 25.25
C LYS A 78 -3.77 11.38 25.06
N LYS A 79 -5.05 11.57 24.75
CA LYS A 79 -5.68 12.86 24.38
C LYS A 79 -5.07 13.51 23.13
N GLU A 80 -4.48 12.70 22.25
CA GLU A 80 -3.86 13.11 21.00
C GLU A 80 -4.86 12.91 19.83
N TRP A 81 -5.98 13.68 19.89
CA TRP A 81 -7.14 13.55 19.02
C TRP A 81 -6.81 13.62 17.52
N LEU A 82 -5.88 14.50 17.16
CA LEU A 82 -5.48 14.67 15.76
C LEU A 82 -4.76 13.43 15.23
N LYS A 83 -3.88 12.80 16.01
CA LYS A 83 -3.22 11.55 15.59
C LYS A 83 -4.22 10.41 15.45
N ALA A 84 -5.17 10.30 16.36
CA ALA A 84 -6.25 9.34 16.26
C ALA A 84 -7.08 9.55 14.98
N GLY A 85 -7.48 10.80 14.71
CA GLY A 85 -8.22 11.19 13.51
C GLY A 85 -7.47 10.87 12.22
N PHE A 86 -6.14 11.10 12.18
CA PHE A 86 -5.32 10.75 11.01
C PHE A 86 -5.29 9.24 10.74
N ILE A 87 -5.12 8.42 11.78
CA ILE A 87 -5.15 6.96 11.61
C ILE A 87 -6.51 6.53 11.09
N CYS A 88 -7.61 7.02 11.68
CA CYS A 88 -8.96 6.72 11.23
C CYS A 88 -9.23 7.18 9.78
N SER A 89 -8.59 8.27 9.33
CA SER A 89 -8.80 8.79 7.97
C SER A 89 -8.10 7.98 6.88
N ILE A 90 -7.12 7.14 7.19
CA ILE A 90 -6.31 6.41 6.19
C ILE A 90 -7.18 5.65 5.18
N PRO A 91 -8.16 4.79 5.58
CA PRO A 91 -8.97 4.07 4.62
C PRO A 91 -9.78 5.00 3.71
N LEU A 92 -10.36 6.06 4.26
CA LEU A 92 -11.12 7.05 3.50
C LEU A 92 -10.23 7.81 2.50
N VAL A 93 -9.08 8.31 2.95
CA VAL A 93 -8.14 9.05 2.08
C VAL A 93 -7.62 8.16 0.96
N THR A 94 -7.23 6.93 1.25
CA THR A 94 -6.75 5.98 0.23
C THR A 94 -7.85 5.59 -0.75
N PHE A 95 -9.09 5.45 -0.29
CA PHE A 95 -10.26 5.23 -1.15
C PHE A 95 -10.50 6.42 -2.09
N LEU A 96 -10.56 7.65 -1.57
CA LEU A 96 -10.76 8.87 -2.36
C LEU A 96 -9.65 9.06 -3.41
N LEU A 97 -8.38 8.83 -3.04
CA LEU A 97 -7.27 8.86 -3.98
C LEU A 97 -7.46 7.85 -5.12
N ASN A 98 -7.90 6.64 -4.82
CA ASN A 98 -8.21 5.65 -5.85
C ASN A 98 -9.39 6.07 -6.75
N CYS A 99 -10.42 6.71 -6.19
CA CYS A 99 -11.54 7.24 -6.98
C CYS A 99 -11.11 8.32 -7.97
N ILE A 100 -10.03 9.05 -7.67
CA ILE A 100 -9.48 10.09 -8.54
C ILE A 100 -8.46 9.51 -9.54
N ILE A 101 -7.48 8.74 -9.04
CA ILE A 101 -6.34 8.28 -9.85
C ILE A 101 -6.77 7.23 -10.88
N LYS A 102 -7.63 6.29 -10.53
CA LYS A 102 -8.05 5.21 -11.43
C LYS A 102 -8.72 5.73 -12.72
N PRO A 103 -9.70 6.64 -12.67
CA PRO A 103 -10.30 7.20 -13.88
C PRO A 103 -9.31 8.03 -14.72
N ILE A 104 -8.37 8.76 -14.09
CA ILE A 104 -7.36 9.56 -14.81
C ILE A 104 -6.39 8.65 -15.55
N MET A 105 -5.98 7.56 -14.94
CA MET A 105 -5.01 6.62 -15.54
C MET A 105 -5.62 5.72 -16.60
N HIS A 106 -6.87 5.33 -16.46
CA HIS A 106 -7.57 4.39 -17.36
C HIS A 106 -6.78 3.13 -17.66
N ARG A 107 -5.90 2.69 -16.73
CA ARG A 107 -5.07 1.52 -16.95
C ARG A 107 -5.90 0.25 -16.85
N VAL A 108 -6.00 -0.47 -17.96
CA VAL A 108 -6.66 -1.78 -18.00
C VAL A 108 -5.87 -2.77 -17.16
N ARG A 109 -6.56 -3.69 -16.48
CA ARG A 109 -5.94 -4.76 -15.69
C ARG A 109 -5.18 -5.76 -16.56
N PRO A 110 -4.29 -6.58 -15.98
CA PRO A 110 -3.73 -7.72 -16.68
C PRO A 110 -4.82 -8.54 -17.36
N PRO A 111 -4.56 -9.07 -18.58
CA PRO A 111 -5.51 -9.91 -19.30
C PRO A 111 -6.04 -11.07 -18.47
N PHE A 112 -7.24 -11.56 -18.81
CA PHE A 112 -7.94 -12.61 -18.09
C PHE A 112 -7.10 -13.88 -17.90
N GLU A 113 -6.25 -14.21 -18.88
CA GLU A 113 -5.33 -15.36 -18.85
C GLU A 113 -4.36 -15.35 -17.66
N PHE A 114 -4.04 -14.17 -17.10
CA PHE A 114 -3.21 -14.02 -15.90
C PHE A 114 -4.02 -14.04 -14.60
N GLN A 115 -5.33 -13.79 -14.67
CA GLN A 115 -6.19 -13.66 -13.49
C GLN A 115 -6.65 -15.05 -13.02
N GLN A 116 -6.16 -15.50 -11.88
CA GLN A 116 -6.39 -16.89 -11.44
C GLN A 116 -7.79 -17.15 -10.85
N VAL A 117 -8.32 -16.24 -10.02
CA VAL A 117 -9.57 -16.50 -9.27
C VAL A 117 -10.49 -15.28 -9.24
N ILE A 118 -9.94 -14.08 -9.19
CA ILE A 118 -10.67 -12.84 -9.00
C ILE A 118 -10.60 -12.01 -10.28
N HIS A 119 -11.75 -11.51 -10.73
CA HIS A 119 -11.88 -10.72 -11.95
C HIS A 119 -12.47 -9.34 -11.67
N PRO A 120 -11.67 -8.39 -11.14
CA PRO A 120 -12.19 -7.07 -10.78
C PRO A 120 -12.50 -6.21 -12.00
N HIS A 121 -13.65 -5.53 -12.00
CA HIS A 121 -14.10 -4.68 -13.11
C HIS A 121 -13.53 -3.24 -13.10
N SER A 122 -12.86 -2.81 -12.03
CA SER A 122 -12.28 -1.46 -11.93
C SER A 122 -10.91 -1.35 -12.58
N PHE A 123 -10.45 -0.13 -12.92
CA PHE A 123 -9.09 0.13 -13.41
C PHE A 123 -7.99 -0.37 -12.45
N SER A 124 -6.81 -0.63 -13.03
CA SER A 124 -5.72 -1.30 -12.32
C SER A 124 -4.91 -0.36 -11.41
N TYR A 125 -4.51 0.80 -11.91
CA TYR A 125 -3.56 1.71 -11.23
C TYR A 125 -4.26 2.71 -10.29
N VAL A 126 -3.84 2.86 -9.06
CA VAL A 126 -2.87 2.07 -8.27
C VAL A 126 -3.58 0.93 -7.55
N SER A 127 -2.82 -0.07 -7.04
CA SER A 127 -3.37 -1.17 -6.26
C SER A 127 -3.95 -0.67 -4.93
N SER A 128 -5.27 -0.79 -4.74
CA SER A 128 -5.96 -0.31 -3.53
C SER A 128 -5.52 -1.06 -2.27
N HIS A 129 -5.37 -2.39 -2.33
CA HIS A 129 -4.89 -3.21 -1.22
C HIS A 129 -3.47 -2.82 -0.80
N SER A 130 -2.57 -2.67 -1.77
CA SER A 130 -1.20 -2.27 -1.50
C SER A 130 -1.11 -0.84 -0.94
N LEU A 131 -1.96 0.08 -1.40
CA LEU A 131 -1.98 1.47 -0.95
C LEU A 131 -2.41 1.60 0.51
N VAL A 132 -3.57 1.02 0.87
CA VAL A 132 -4.06 1.10 2.26
C VAL A 132 -3.14 0.37 3.22
N THR A 133 -2.60 -0.80 2.80
CA THR A 133 -1.66 -1.57 3.62
C THR A 133 -0.37 -0.77 3.86
N MET A 134 0.22 -0.19 2.80
CA MET A 134 1.44 0.62 2.94
C MET A 134 1.21 1.86 3.82
N ALA A 135 0.10 2.58 3.64
CA ALA A 135 -0.20 3.76 4.45
C ALA A 135 -0.39 3.40 5.93
N LEU A 136 -1.18 2.35 6.23
CA LEU A 136 -1.50 1.96 7.60
C LEU A 136 -0.31 1.32 8.32
N TYR A 137 0.31 0.31 7.73
CA TYR A 137 1.46 -0.37 8.34
C TYR A 137 2.73 0.48 8.33
N GLY A 138 2.87 1.40 7.38
CA GLY A 138 3.88 2.45 7.43
C GLY A 138 3.73 3.34 8.66
N MET A 139 2.49 3.69 9.05
CA MET A 139 2.23 4.39 10.32
C MET A 139 2.55 3.54 11.54
N VAL A 140 2.24 2.24 11.52
CA VAL A 140 2.64 1.31 12.60
C VAL A 140 4.17 1.31 12.74
N ILE A 141 4.90 1.15 11.64
CA ILE A 141 6.37 1.20 11.64
C ILE A 141 6.88 2.53 12.21
N TYR A 142 6.32 3.66 11.75
CA TYR A 142 6.71 4.99 12.20
C TYR A 142 6.53 5.15 13.72
N TYR A 143 5.35 4.80 14.25
CA TYR A 143 5.07 4.97 15.67
C TYR A 143 5.87 4.01 16.56
N PHE A 144 6.01 2.74 16.18
CA PHE A 144 6.81 1.78 16.95
C PHE A 144 8.30 2.12 16.90
N SER A 145 8.82 2.58 15.76
CA SER A 145 10.23 3.04 15.67
C SER A 145 10.51 4.21 16.60
N LYS A 146 9.54 5.12 16.77
CA LYS A 146 9.71 6.36 17.53
C LYS A 146 9.41 6.23 19.02
N TYR A 147 8.40 5.45 19.39
CA TYR A 147 7.86 5.46 20.75
C TYR A 147 8.06 4.14 21.52
N CYS A 148 8.33 3.03 20.86
CA CYS A 148 8.53 1.74 21.54
C CYS A 148 9.96 1.65 22.09
N GLN A 149 10.10 1.54 23.42
CA GLN A 149 11.39 1.41 24.10
C GLN A 149 11.93 -0.03 24.09
N ASN A 150 11.04 -1.01 24.15
CA ASN A 150 11.45 -2.42 24.12
C ASN A 150 11.92 -2.78 22.71
N LYS A 151 13.22 -3.04 22.57
CA LYS A 151 13.87 -3.35 21.28
C LYS A 151 13.28 -4.59 20.61
N PHE A 152 13.01 -5.65 21.38
CA PHE A 152 12.48 -6.88 20.84
C PHE A 152 11.09 -6.66 20.23
N ILE A 153 10.16 -6.04 20.98
CA ILE A 153 8.81 -5.73 20.50
C ILE A 153 8.89 -4.80 19.29
N LYS A 154 9.72 -3.75 19.36
CA LYS A 154 9.91 -2.79 18.26
C LYS A 154 10.27 -3.49 16.97
N TYR A 155 11.38 -4.25 16.96
CA TYR A 155 11.86 -4.89 15.74
C TYR A 155 10.93 -5.99 15.25
N SER A 156 10.28 -6.75 16.15
CA SER A 156 9.28 -7.74 15.76
C SER A 156 8.09 -7.11 15.02
N ILE A 157 7.52 -6.03 15.56
CA ILE A 157 6.39 -5.33 14.93
C ILE A 157 6.80 -4.73 13.59
N ILE A 158 7.97 -4.11 13.51
CA ILE A 158 8.49 -3.54 12.25
C ILE A 158 8.66 -4.64 11.20
N THR A 159 9.31 -5.74 11.56
CA THR A 159 9.55 -6.86 10.64
C THR A 159 8.24 -7.48 10.14
N ILE A 160 7.31 -7.77 11.05
CA ILE A 160 5.98 -8.29 10.69
C ILE A 160 5.25 -7.32 9.76
N SER A 161 5.30 -6.02 10.04
CA SER A 161 4.66 -4.99 9.21
C SER A 161 5.26 -4.94 7.79
N ILE A 162 6.58 -5.02 7.66
CA ILE A 162 7.26 -5.04 6.36
C ILE A 162 6.87 -6.30 5.59
N ILE A 163 6.93 -7.48 6.24
CA ILE A 163 6.55 -8.75 5.62
C ILE A 163 5.10 -8.67 5.12
N TRP A 164 4.18 -8.12 5.92
CA TRP A 164 2.77 -7.99 5.54
C TRP A 164 2.57 -7.04 4.34
N ILE A 165 3.26 -5.89 4.31
CA ILE A 165 3.21 -4.96 3.17
C ILE A 165 3.66 -5.68 1.89
N LEU A 166 4.81 -6.35 1.93
CA LEU A 166 5.35 -7.08 0.79
C LEU A 166 4.44 -8.24 0.35
N PHE A 167 3.94 -9.02 1.31
CA PHE A 167 3.03 -10.13 1.05
C PHE A 167 1.76 -9.68 0.33
N VAL A 168 1.11 -8.61 0.81
CA VAL A 168 -0.09 -8.06 0.15
C VAL A 168 0.22 -7.62 -1.28
N GLY A 169 1.35 -6.95 -1.53
CA GLY A 169 1.73 -6.56 -2.89
C GLY A 169 2.01 -7.74 -3.81
N ILE A 170 2.79 -8.71 -3.34
CA ILE A 170 3.11 -9.93 -4.11
C ILE A 170 1.83 -10.72 -4.40
N SER A 171 0.91 -10.82 -3.45
CA SER A 171 -0.37 -11.51 -3.65
C SER A 171 -1.18 -10.92 -4.80
N ARG A 172 -1.16 -9.59 -5.00
CA ARG A 172 -1.86 -8.93 -6.13
C ARG A 172 -1.24 -9.27 -7.48
N ILE A 173 0.09 -9.39 -7.53
CA ILE A 173 0.84 -9.80 -8.73
C ILE A 173 0.59 -11.29 -9.01
N TRP A 174 0.68 -12.13 -7.98
CA TRP A 174 0.45 -13.58 -8.08
C TRP A 174 -0.96 -13.91 -8.59
N LEU A 175 -2.00 -13.24 -8.05
CA LEU A 175 -3.37 -13.39 -8.55
C LEU A 175 -3.59 -12.83 -9.97
N GLY A 176 -2.62 -12.10 -10.53
CA GLY A 176 -2.72 -11.48 -11.85
C GLY A 176 -3.73 -10.33 -11.92
N VAL A 177 -4.14 -9.77 -10.77
CA VAL A 177 -5.15 -8.69 -10.72
C VAL A 177 -4.54 -7.29 -10.81
N HIS A 178 -3.23 -7.17 -10.58
CA HIS A 178 -2.48 -5.93 -10.70
C HIS A 178 -1.10 -6.18 -11.32
N TYR A 179 -0.62 -5.19 -12.06
CA TYR A 179 0.76 -5.18 -12.52
C TYR A 179 1.73 -4.86 -11.37
N PRO A 180 2.98 -5.36 -11.41
CA PRO A 180 4.03 -4.99 -10.46
C PRO A 180 4.17 -3.47 -10.28
N THR A 181 4.10 -2.71 -11.38
CA THR A 181 4.19 -1.25 -11.32
C THR A 181 2.98 -0.58 -10.66
N ASP A 182 1.78 -1.19 -10.65
CA ASP A 182 0.63 -0.70 -9.88
C ASP A 182 0.89 -0.81 -8.37
N VAL A 183 1.56 -1.89 -7.96
CA VAL A 183 1.95 -2.14 -6.56
C VAL A 183 3.04 -1.17 -6.11
N ILE A 184 4.07 -0.96 -6.94
CA ILE A 184 5.14 0.00 -6.66
C ILE A 184 4.56 1.42 -6.55
N GLY A 185 3.69 1.83 -7.49
CA GLY A 185 2.99 3.11 -7.44
C GLY A 185 2.17 3.29 -6.17
N ALA A 186 1.49 2.24 -5.73
CA ALA A 186 0.75 2.24 -4.46
C ALA A 186 1.68 2.41 -3.25
N TYR A 187 2.86 1.80 -3.25
CA TYR A 187 3.85 1.95 -2.18
C TYR A 187 4.44 3.35 -2.13
N ILE A 188 4.77 3.94 -3.28
CA ILE A 188 5.24 5.33 -3.36
C ILE A 188 4.17 6.28 -2.81
N LEU A 189 2.92 6.14 -3.26
CA LEU A 189 1.82 6.99 -2.82
C LEU A 189 1.51 6.80 -1.32
N GLY A 190 1.52 5.56 -0.82
CA GLY A 190 1.37 5.28 0.61
C GLY A 190 2.49 5.88 1.46
N PHE A 191 3.73 5.88 0.95
CA PHE A 191 4.86 6.52 1.61
C PHE A 191 4.75 8.05 1.61
N ILE A 192 4.22 8.66 0.55
CA ILE A 192 3.89 10.10 0.50
C ILE A 192 2.89 10.44 1.60
N LEU A 193 1.81 9.67 1.72
CA LEU A 193 0.82 9.86 2.80
C LEU A 193 1.49 9.78 4.18
N LEU A 194 2.35 8.79 4.40
CA LEU A 194 3.10 8.66 5.65
C LEU A 194 3.96 9.90 5.93
N GLN A 195 4.66 10.45 4.92
CA GLN A 195 5.45 11.68 5.07
C GLN A 195 4.56 12.87 5.44
N ILE A 196 3.42 13.05 4.76
CA ILE A 196 2.46 14.11 5.05
C ILE A 196 1.96 13.98 6.50
N TYR A 197 1.47 12.81 6.91
CA TYR A 197 1.03 12.58 8.30
C TYR A 197 2.13 12.83 9.34
N SER A 198 3.38 12.47 9.02
CA SER A 198 4.52 12.69 9.93
C SER A 198 4.92 14.17 10.06
N THR A 199 4.52 15.04 9.11
CA THR A 199 4.80 16.49 9.16
C THR A 199 3.81 17.26 10.04
N ILE A 200 2.61 16.74 10.19
CA ILE A 200 1.58 17.40 11.01
C ILE A 200 2.02 17.26 12.46
N ARG A 201 2.55 18.38 12.98
CA ARG A 201 2.91 18.49 14.39
C ARG A 201 1.62 18.54 15.22
N VAL A 202 1.47 17.54 16.01
CA VAL A 202 0.54 17.53 17.12
C VAL A 202 1.31 17.37 18.41
#